data_d2c2c438a6747c17913ab2782fb2d14c
#
_entry.id   d2c2c438a6747c17913ab2782fb2d14c
#
_cell.length_a   1.000
_cell.length_b   1.000
_cell.length_c   1.000
_cell.angle_alpha   90.00
_cell.angle_beta   90.00
_cell.angle_gamma   90.00
#
_symmetry.space_group_name_H-M   'P 1'
#
loop_
_entity.id
_entity.type
_entity.pdbx_description
1 polymer ?
#
loop_
_entity_poly.entity_id
_entity_poly.type
_entity_poly.pdbx_seq_one_letter_code
_entity_poly.pdbx_strand_id
1 'polypeptide(L)'
;MQRTTPTGTASISPLDPTVFASYETFVAARPPGADEDVHMLPAVVDHVIERCTRPGDLVLDPFAGFGTTLARGVALGRASVGVELLPERVEHIRRQVPAAQVVEGDALDLLGALEGVVQPGTVDLVLTSPPYMTANDHPDDPLTGYEEAGGDYDRYLQQLGDVAAHCARLLAPGGYLVWNVADSEHAGSTTRLIRDCVEVLATHLTPVGITRIEWDRLPHDLVADALLALRR
;
A
#
# COMPACT_ATOMS: atom_id res chain seq x y z
N MET A 1 45.04 18.35 2.14
CA MET A 1 43.78 18.21 1.37
C MET A 1 43.09 16.95 1.88
N GLN A 2 42.31 17.07 2.97
CA GLN A 2 41.62 15.96 3.58
C GLN A 2 40.28 15.74 2.84
N ARG A 3 40.12 14.53 2.28
CA ARG A 3 38.83 14.09 1.71
C ARG A 3 37.93 13.71 2.85
N THR A 4 36.92 14.54 3.13
CA THR A 4 35.78 14.16 3.98
C THR A 4 34.90 13.18 3.22
N THR A 5 34.94 11.94 3.64
CA THR A 5 33.93 10.91 3.27
C THR A 5 32.58 11.29 3.87
N PRO A 6 31.49 11.33 3.11
CA PRO A 6 30.18 11.48 3.70
C PRO A 6 29.81 10.15 4.36
N THR A 7 29.76 10.13 5.69
CA THR A 7 29.12 9.05 6.47
C THR A 7 27.60 9.21 6.36
N GLY A 8 27.05 8.83 5.22
CA GLY A 8 25.64 8.55 5.10
C GLY A 8 25.40 7.19 5.77
N THR A 9 24.84 7.18 6.97
CA THR A 9 24.24 5.96 7.53
C THR A 9 23.12 5.54 6.59
N ALA A 10 23.33 4.48 5.82
CA ALA A 10 22.25 3.86 5.05
C ALA A 10 21.11 3.55 6.03
N SER A 11 19.95 4.12 5.82
CA SER A 11 18.78 3.86 6.64
C SER A 11 18.40 2.39 6.43
N ILE A 12 18.52 1.59 7.49
CA ILE A 12 18.15 0.17 7.45
C ILE A 12 16.63 0.09 7.57
N SER A 13 16.00 -0.77 6.76
CA SER A 13 14.57 -1.05 6.85
C SER A 13 14.18 -1.42 8.29
N PRO A 14 13.08 -0.88 8.83
CA PRO A 14 12.55 -1.32 10.13
C PRO A 14 11.92 -2.72 10.05
N LEU A 15 11.59 -3.17 8.83
CA LEU A 15 10.94 -4.46 8.60
C LEU A 15 11.94 -5.60 8.57
N ASP A 16 11.50 -6.78 8.99
CA ASP A 16 12.28 -8.00 8.84
C ASP A 16 12.50 -8.32 7.35
N PRO A 17 13.61 -8.93 6.95
CA PRO A 17 13.90 -9.19 5.55
C PRO A 17 12.91 -10.17 4.89
N THR A 18 12.22 -10.97 5.70
CA THR A 18 11.21 -11.94 5.26
C THR A 18 10.07 -12.01 6.25
N VAL A 19 8.84 -12.07 5.74
CA VAL A 19 7.61 -12.36 6.49
C VAL A 19 6.97 -13.61 5.89
N PHE A 20 6.56 -14.55 6.74
CA PHE A 20 5.90 -15.78 6.28
C PHE A 20 4.37 -15.58 6.25
N ALA A 21 3.75 -16.05 5.19
CA ALA A 21 2.32 -15.98 4.95
C ALA A 21 1.74 -17.38 4.65
N SER A 22 0.54 -17.63 5.17
CA SER A 22 -0.19 -18.86 4.90
C SER A 22 -1.41 -18.55 4.04
N TYR A 23 -1.57 -19.30 2.95
CA TYR A 23 -2.70 -19.19 2.05
C TYR A 23 -4.02 -19.54 2.77
N GLU A 24 -4.01 -20.55 3.64
CA GLU A 24 -5.19 -20.89 4.44
C GLU A 24 -5.63 -19.73 5.32
N THR A 25 -4.68 -19.08 6.02
CA THR A 25 -4.95 -17.90 6.85
C THR A 25 -5.45 -16.73 6.01
N PHE A 26 -4.89 -16.54 4.82
CA PHE A 26 -5.31 -15.50 3.89
C PHE A 26 -6.77 -15.67 3.46
N VAL A 27 -7.15 -16.88 3.03
CA VAL A 27 -8.53 -17.18 2.65
C VAL A 27 -9.49 -17.03 3.84
N ALA A 28 -9.08 -17.48 5.04
CA ALA A 28 -9.88 -17.34 6.25
C ALA A 28 -10.07 -15.88 6.70
N ALA A 29 -9.12 -15.01 6.35
CA ALA A 29 -9.15 -13.58 6.68
C ALA A 29 -9.90 -12.72 5.64
N ARG A 30 -10.50 -13.32 4.62
CA ARG A 30 -11.26 -12.60 3.60
C ARG A 30 -12.34 -11.72 4.25
N PRO A 31 -12.37 -10.41 3.94
CA PRO A 31 -13.37 -9.51 4.50
C PRO A 31 -14.80 -9.94 4.13
N PRO A 32 -15.77 -9.80 5.03
CA PRO A 32 -17.16 -10.08 4.72
C PRO A 32 -17.66 -9.27 3.53
N GLY A 33 -18.23 -9.92 2.52
CA GLY A 33 -18.71 -9.26 1.31
C GLY A 33 -17.67 -9.08 0.21
N ALA A 34 -16.42 -9.46 0.44
CA ALA A 34 -15.44 -9.56 -0.63
C ALA A 34 -15.68 -10.86 -1.41
N ASP A 35 -15.88 -10.74 -2.71
CA ASP A 35 -16.06 -11.86 -3.65
C ASP A 35 -14.72 -12.32 -4.24
N GLU A 36 -13.66 -11.52 -4.05
CA GLU A 36 -12.29 -11.80 -4.51
C GLU A 36 -11.27 -11.78 -3.36
N ASP A 37 -10.12 -12.40 -3.58
CA ASP A 37 -8.99 -12.41 -2.65
C ASP A 37 -8.10 -11.17 -2.87
N VAL A 38 -8.66 -9.98 -2.65
CA VAL A 38 -8.03 -8.66 -2.92
C VAL A 38 -7.71 -7.89 -1.64
N HIS A 39 -7.36 -8.58 -0.58
CA HIS A 39 -7.03 -7.94 0.71
C HIS A 39 -5.60 -8.28 1.13
N MET A 40 -4.96 -7.38 1.89
CA MET A 40 -3.71 -7.70 2.55
C MET A 40 -3.94 -8.67 3.71
N LEU A 41 -2.99 -9.59 3.92
CA LEU A 41 -3.04 -10.49 5.07
C LEU A 41 -2.89 -9.70 6.37
N PRO A 42 -3.83 -9.79 7.35
CA PRO A 42 -3.77 -9.03 8.59
C PRO A 42 -2.44 -9.15 9.34
N ALA A 43 -1.81 -10.33 9.35
CA ALA A 43 -0.51 -10.54 10.00
C ALA A 43 0.62 -9.74 9.33
N VAL A 44 0.58 -9.55 8.01
CA VAL A 44 1.54 -8.72 7.27
C VAL A 44 1.32 -7.25 7.60
N VAL A 45 0.07 -6.82 7.66
CA VAL A 45 -0.31 -5.45 8.05
C VAL A 45 0.15 -5.15 9.48
N ASP A 46 -0.09 -6.07 10.42
CA ASP A 46 0.37 -5.94 11.82
C ASP A 46 1.88 -5.77 11.91
N HIS A 47 2.63 -6.64 11.21
CA HIS A 47 4.08 -6.56 11.17
C HIS A 47 4.57 -5.16 10.75
N VAL A 48 3.99 -4.59 9.70
CA VAL A 48 4.38 -3.25 9.22
C VAL A 48 4.01 -2.17 10.23
N ILE A 49 2.77 -2.17 10.72
CA ILE A 49 2.29 -1.14 11.66
C ILE A 49 3.14 -1.14 12.95
N GLU A 50 3.42 -2.31 13.53
CA GLU A 50 4.18 -2.42 14.76
C GLU A 50 5.65 -2.00 14.61
N ARG A 51 6.26 -2.25 13.44
CA ARG A 51 7.65 -1.93 13.16
C ARG A 51 7.87 -0.49 12.74
N CYS A 52 6.89 0.13 12.08
CA CYS A 52 7.01 1.48 11.52
C CYS A 52 6.38 2.57 12.39
N THR A 53 5.54 2.20 13.37
CA THR A 53 4.76 3.16 14.16
C THR A 53 4.67 2.80 15.64
N ARG A 54 4.11 3.72 16.44
CA ARG A 54 3.77 3.55 17.85
C ARG A 54 2.28 3.79 18.07
N PRO A 55 1.69 3.31 19.18
CA PRO A 55 0.33 3.70 19.54
C PRO A 55 0.16 5.22 19.58
N GLY A 56 -0.91 5.70 18.95
CA GLY A 56 -1.20 7.13 18.79
C GLY A 56 -0.72 7.74 17.46
N ASP A 57 0.19 7.08 16.73
CA ASP A 57 0.63 7.52 15.42
C ASP A 57 -0.48 7.40 14.37
N LEU A 58 -0.34 8.13 13.26
CA LEU A 58 -1.32 8.19 12.16
C LEU A 58 -0.91 7.27 11.01
N VAL A 59 -1.78 6.32 10.69
CA VAL A 59 -1.67 5.42 9.53
C VAL A 59 -2.64 5.87 8.45
N LEU A 60 -2.15 5.99 7.21
CA LEU A 60 -2.94 6.32 6.03
C LEU A 60 -2.89 5.15 5.02
N ASP A 61 -4.06 4.79 4.48
CA ASP A 61 -4.19 3.88 3.34
C ASP A 61 -4.90 4.60 2.18
N PRO A 62 -4.19 4.96 1.09
CA PRO A 62 -4.79 5.64 -0.06
C PRO A 62 -5.64 4.73 -0.96
N PHE A 63 -5.58 3.40 -0.78
CA PHE A 63 -6.37 2.41 -1.50
C PHE A 63 -7.01 1.45 -0.49
N ALA A 64 -7.91 1.99 0.35
CA ALA A 64 -8.35 1.32 1.56
C ALA A 64 -9.10 -0.01 1.33
N GLY A 65 -9.69 -0.22 0.15
CA GLY A 65 -10.38 -1.44 -0.22
C GLY A 65 -11.47 -1.82 0.79
N PHE A 66 -11.35 -2.98 1.40
CA PHE A 66 -12.24 -3.44 2.47
C PHE A 66 -11.80 -2.98 3.88
N GLY A 67 -10.75 -2.16 4.00
CA GLY A 67 -10.32 -1.53 5.24
C GLY A 67 -9.43 -2.37 6.14
N THR A 68 -8.72 -3.37 5.63
CA THR A 68 -7.82 -4.22 6.45
C THR A 68 -6.77 -3.38 7.18
N THR A 69 -6.08 -2.47 6.49
CA THR A 69 -5.10 -1.56 7.10
C THR A 69 -5.72 -0.73 8.21
N LEU A 70 -6.91 -0.18 7.96
CA LEU A 70 -7.60 0.68 8.93
C LEU A 70 -8.02 -0.10 10.17
N ALA A 71 -8.59 -1.30 9.98
CA ALA A 71 -9.00 -2.17 11.07
C ALA A 71 -7.82 -2.58 11.95
N ARG A 72 -6.70 -2.94 11.34
CA ARG A 72 -5.48 -3.32 12.10
C ARG A 72 -4.85 -2.12 12.79
N GLY A 73 -4.79 -0.96 12.13
CA GLY A 73 -4.31 0.28 12.73
C GLY A 73 -5.09 0.64 14.00
N VAL A 74 -6.41 0.65 13.92
CA VAL A 74 -7.29 0.89 15.08
C VAL A 74 -7.07 -0.16 16.17
N ALA A 75 -7.05 -1.45 15.82
CA ALA A 75 -6.86 -2.53 16.78
C ALA A 75 -5.52 -2.43 17.53
N LEU A 76 -4.50 -1.91 16.88
CA LEU A 76 -3.16 -1.69 17.44
C LEU A 76 -2.99 -0.29 18.10
N GLY A 77 -4.07 0.49 18.23
CA GLY A 77 -4.07 1.79 18.91
C GLY A 77 -3.52 2.96 18.09
N ARG A 78 -3.53 2.86 16.77
CA ARG A 78 -3.15 3.93 15.84
C ARG A 78 -4.40 4.70 15.38
N ALA A 79 -4.25 6.00 15.11
CA ALA A 79 -5.24 6.71 14.32
C ALA A 79 -5.16 6.20 12.88
N SER A 80 -6.31 5.94 12.25
CA SER A 80 -6.34 5.33 10.92
C SER A 80 -7.25 6.12 10.00
N VAL A 81 -6.71 6.52 8.84
CA VAL A 81 -7.43 7.23 7.78
C VAL A 81 -7.26 6.45 6.48
N GLY A 82 -8.31 6.38 5.67
CA GLY A 82 -8.25 5.77 4.34
C GLY A 82 -8.99 6.57 3.31
N VAL A 83 -8.57 6.42 2.06
CA VAL A 83 -9.32 6.87 0.87
C VAL A 83 -9.72 5.63 0.09
N GLU A 84 -10.97 5.59 -0.33
CA GLU A 84 -11.55 4.50 -1.11
C GLU A 84 -12.46 5.07 -2.19
N LEU A 85 -12.31 4.58 -3.40
CA LEU A 85 -13.04 5.08 -4.56
C LEU A 85 -14.50 4.61 -4.56
N LEU A 86 -14.75 3.36 -4.17
CA LEU A 86 -16.03 2.69 -4.32
C LEU A 86 -16.95 2.97 -3.12
N PRO A 87 -18.12 3.63 -3.31
CA PRO A 87 -19.01 3.99 -2.22
C PRO A 87 -19.45 2.82 -1.35
N GLU A 88 -19.67 1.64 -1.94
CA GLU A 88 -20.05 0.43 -1.22
C GLU A 88 -18.96 -0.08 -0.28
N ARG A 89 -17.68 0.07 -0.65
CA ARG A 89 -16.53 -0.26 0.21
C ARG A 89 -16.36 0.78 1.30
N VAL A 90 -16.56 2.06 1.00
CA VAL A 90 -16.59 3.13 2.00
C VAL A 90 -17.64 2.85 3.07
N GLU A 91 -18.88 2.50 2.67
CA GLU A 91 -19.94 2.14 3.60
C GLU A 91 -19.63 0.86 4.39
N HIS A 92 -18.96 -0.12 3.76
CA HIS A 92 -18.48 -1.31 4.45
C HIS A 92 -17.50 -0.92 5.56
N ILE A 93 -16.48 -0.12 5.26
CA ILE A 93 -15.47 0.32 6.24
C ILE A 93 -16.12 1.09 7.39
N ARG A 94 -17.02 2.03 7.11
CA ARG A 94 -17.74 2.80 8.13
C ARG A 94 -18.49 1.91 9.12
N ARG A 95 -19.09 0.82 8.63
CA ARG A 95 -19.80 -0.15 9.48
C ARG A 95 -18.85 -1.06 10.26
N GLN A 96 -17.79 -1.54 9.63
CA GLN A 96 -16.88 -2.54 10.24
C GLN A 96 -15.82 -1.90 11.14
N VAL A 97 -15.39 -0.68 10.83
CA VAL A 97 -14.30 0.00 11.51
C VAL A 97 -14.72 1.44 11.90
N PRO A 98 -15.75 1.62 12.73
CA PRO A 98 -16.30 2.94 13.04
C PRO A 98 -15.33 3.89 13.75
N ALA A 99 -14.22 3.40 14.27
CA ALA A 99 -13.15 4.20 14.88
C ALA A 99 -12.11 4.71 13.87
N ALA A 100 -12.13 4.23 12.63
CA ALA A 100 -11.31 4.78 11.55
C ALA A 100 -12.06 5.87 10.81
N GLN A 101 -11.33 6.75 10.15
CA GLN A 101 -11.89 7.72 9.23
C GLN A 101 -11.68 7.23 7.79
N VAL A 102 -12.76 7.12 7.01
CA VAL A 102 -12.68 6.80 5.59
C VAL A 102 -13.36 7.88 4.77
N VAL A 103 -12.66 8.33 3.73
CA VAL A 103 -13.11 9.34 2.77
C VAL A 103 -13.36 8.65 1.43
N GLU A 104 -14.51 8.92 0.84
CA GLU A 104 -14.79 8.55 -0.55
C GLU A 104 -14.02 9.48 -1.48
N GLY A 105 -13.19 8.92 -2.35
CA GLY A 105 -12.37 9.71 -3.25
C GLY A 105 -11.40 8.89 -4.07
N ASP A 106 -10.80 9.56 -5.05
CA ASP A 106 -9.78 8.99 -5.93
C ASP A 106 -8.38 9.24 -5.34
N ALA A 107 -7.56 8.20 -5.25
CA ALA A 107 -6.16 8.30 -4.82
C ALA A 107 -5.32 9.20 -5.72
N LEU A 108 -5.70 9.38 -6.98
CA LEU A 108 -5.06 10.34 -7.88
C LEU A 108 -5.30 11.80 -7.46
N ASP A 109 -6.39 12.08 -6.72
CA ASP A 109 -6.62 13.37 -6.06
C ASP A 109 -6.53 13.27 -4.53
N LEU A 110 -5.58 12.48 -4.03
CA LEU A 110 -5.42 12.17 -2.60
C LEU A 110 -5.36 13.43 -1.72
N LEU A 111 -4.70 14.49 -2.19
CA LEU A 111 -4.58 15.73 -1.43
C LEU A 111 -5.90 16.49 -1.34
N GLY A 112 -6.68 16.51 -2.43
CA GLY A 112 -8.02 17.10 -2.44
C GLY A 112 -8.99 16.29 -1.58
N ALA A 113 -9.00 14.97 -1.72
CA ALA A 113 -9.85 14.08 -0.93
C ALA A 113 -9.59 14.22 0.60
N LEU A 114 -8.35 14.45 0.99
CA LEU A 114 -7.96 14.57 2.41
C LEU A 114 -7.87 16.02 2.90
N GLU A 115 -8.31 17.00 2.11
CA GLU A 115 -8.34 18.41 2.55
C GLU A 115 -9.22 18.58 3.80
N GLY A 116 -8.67 19.17 4.85
CA GLY A 116 -9.36 19.34 6.14
C GLY A 116 -9.42 18.07 7.00
N VAL A 117 -8.97 16.92 6.49
CA VAL A 117 -8.94 15.63 7.20
C VAL A 117 -7.53 15.31 7.71
N VAL A 118 -6.53 15.41 6.84
CA VAL A 118 -5.14 15.12 7.16
C VAL A 118 -4.27 16.34 6.83
N GLN A 119 -3.47 16.78 7.78
CA GLN A 119 -2.51 17.86 7.55
C GLN A 119 -1.27 17.32 6.81
N PRO A 120 -0.74 18.03 5.79
CA PRO A 120 0.52 17.66 5.17
C PRO A 120 1.65 17.55 6.20
N GLY A 121 2.45 16.51 6.09
CA GLY A 121 3.59 16.29 6.98
C GLY A 121 3.24 15.70 8.35
N THR A 122 2.06 15.09 8.53
CA THR A 122 1.63 14.52 9.82
C THR A 122 1.40 13.00 9.81
N VAL A 123 1.45 12.35 8.67
CA VAL A 123 1.27 10.90 8.55
C VAL A 123 2.56 10.19 8.92
N ASP A 124 2.51 9.27 9.88
CA ASP A 124 3.68 8.51 10.31
C ASP A 124 3.96 7.30 9.41
N LEU A 125 2.88 6.68 8.89
CA LEU A 125 2.96 5.55 7.99
C LEU A 125 1.89 5.65 6.90
N VAL A 126 2.30 5.54 5.65
CA VAL A 126 1.42 5.15 4.55
C VAL A 126 1.61 3.65 4.31
N LEU A 127 0.56 2.88 4.46
CA LEU A 127 0.57 1.43 4.22
C LEU A 127 -0.59 1.07 3.30
N THR A 128 -0.27 0.47 2.14
CA THR A 128 -1.27 0.09 1.16
C THR A 128 -0.81 -1.05 0.26
N SER A 129 -1.77 -1.66 -0.41
CA SER A 129 -1.59 -2.46 -1.62
C SER A 129 -2.31 -1.74 -2.75
N PRO A 130 -1.61 -1.16 -3.73
CA PRO A 130 -2.28 -0.50 -4.85
C PRO A 130 -3.09 -1.53 -5.63
N PRO A 131 -4.17 -1.12 -6.31
CA PRO A 131 -4.94 -2.03 -7.14
C PRO A 131 -4.02 -2.65 -8.19
N TYR A 132 -4.04 -3.98 -8.25
CA TYR A 132 -3.36 -4.71 -9.31
C TYR A 132 -4.13 -4.53 -10.61
N MET A 133 -3.41 -4.67 -11.70
CA MET A 133 -3.92 -4.57 -13.05
C MET A 133 -4.78 -5.75 -13.49
N THR A 134 -5.36 -6.47 -12.56
CA THR A 134 -6.34 -7.51 -12.86
C THR A 134 -7.65 -6.84 -13.21
N ALA A 135 -8.34 -7.37 -14.21
CA ALA A 135 -9.64 -6.86 -14.67
C ALA A 135 -10.57 -6.62 -13.47
N ASN A 136 -10.52 -5.41 -12.93
CA ASN A 136 -11.59 -4.94 -12.08
C ASN A 136 -12.70 -4.51 -13.01
N ASP A 137 -13.77 -5.25 -13.04
CA ASP A 137 -14.96 -4.95 -13.85
C ASP A 137 -15.66 -3.63 -13.43
N HIS A 138 -14.99 -2.80 -12.60
CA HIS A 138 -15.58 -1.54 -12.16
C HIS A 138 -15.24 -0.41 -13.14
N PRO A 139 -16.25 0.18 -13.82
CA PRO A 139 -16.03 1.18 -14.86
C PRO A 139 -15.40 2.49 -14.38
N ASP A 140 -15.40 2.74 -13.06
CA ASP A 140 -14.92 3.98 -12.44
C ASP A 140 -13.53 3.84 -11.79
N ASP A 141 -12.84 2.70 -11.94
CA ASP A 141 -11.50 2.54 -11.40
C ASP A 141 -10.46 3.25 -12.31
N PRO A 142 -9.86 4.36 -11.86
CA PRO A 142 -8.95 5.15 -12.70
C PRO A 142 -7.64 4.43 -13.01
N LEU A 143 -7.30 3.38 -12.26
CA LEU A 143 -6.10 2.57 -12.47
C LEU A 143 -6.35 1.32 -13.33
N THR A 144 -7.55 1.10 -13.83
CA THR A 144 -7.91 -0.04 -14.68
C THR A 144 -7.47 0.08 -16.14
N GLY A 145 -6.81 1.15 -16.53
CA GLY A 145 -6.40 1.36 -17.91
C GLY A 145 -5.44 0.33 -18.52
N TYR A 146 -5.16 -0.77 -17.79
CA TYR A 146 -4.09 -1.71 -18.15
C TYR A 146 -4.55 -3.03 -18.79
N GLU A 147 -5.75 -3.53 -18.55
CA GLU A 147 -6.11 -4.91 -18.93
C GLU A 147 -7.07 -5.08 -20.10
N GLU A 148 -7.77 -4.07 -20.51
CA GLU A 148 -8.41 -4.12 -21.81
C GLU A 148 -7.33 -4.15 -22.89
N ALA A 149 -7.54 -4.96 -23.94
CA ALA A 149 -6.61 -5.17 -25.04
C ALA A 149 -5.97 -3.84 -25.52
N GLY A 150 -4.76 -3.54 -25.06
CA GLY A 150 -4.07 -2.27 -25.29
C GLY A 150 -3.86 -1.42 -24.02
N GLY A 151 -4.00 -1.97 -22.82
CA GLY A 151 -3.73 -1.28 -21.56
C GLY A 151 -2.34 -0.67 -21.51
N ASP A 152 -2.24 0.54 -20.93
CA ASP A 152 -1.02 1.35 -20.91
C ASP A 152 -0.31 1.16 -19.57
N TYR A 153 0.60 0.19 -19.50
CA TYR A 153 1.40 -0.09 -18.31
C TYR A 153 2.24 1.11 -17.88
N ASP A 154 2.77 1.86 -18.83
CA ASP A 154 3.55 3.05 -18.53
C ASP A 154 2.67 4.11 -17.87
N ARG A 155 1.44 4.27 -18.33
CA ARG A 155 0.45 5.15 -17.71
C ARG A 155 0.08 4.68 -16.30
N TYR A 156 -0.13 3.40 -16.09
CA TYR A 156 -0.39 2.84 -14.77
C TYR A 156 0.77 3.15 -13.80
N LEU A 157 2.02 2.92 -14.20
CA LEU A 157 3.18 3.25 -13.39
C LEU A 157 3.29 4.75 -13.11
N GLN A 158 2.97 5.60 -14.08
CA GLN A 158 2.92 7.04 -13.87
C GLN A 158 1.88 7.42 -12.82
N GLN A 159 0.67 6.86 -12.89
CA GLN A 159 -0.39 7.11 -11.91
C GLN A 159 0.00 6.65 -10.50
N LEU A 160 0.66 5.50 -10.37
CA LEU A 160 1.25 5.07 -9.10
C LEU A 160 2.29 6.08 -8.58
N GLY A 161 3.11 6.65 -9.46
CA GLY A 161 4.05 7.72 -9.14
C GLY A 161 3.36 8.98 -8.62
N ASP A 162 2.26 9.38 -9.24
CA ASP A 162 1.48 10.56 -8.82
C ASP A 162 0.90 10.35 -7.41
N VAL A 163 0.34 9.17 -7.13
CA VAL A 163 -0.13 8.82 -5.78
C VAL A 163 1.03 8.82 -4.77
N ALA A 164 2.18 8.26 -5.14
CA ALA A 164 3.37 8.26 -4.27
C ALA A 164 3.87 9.68 -3.96
N ALA A 165 3.81 10.59 -4.93
CA ALA A 165 4.14 12.00 -4.73
C ALA A 165 3.20 12.68 -3.72
N HIS A 166 1.90 12.38 -3.78
CA HIS A 166 0.93 12.85 -2.79
C HIS A 166 1.22 12.27 -1.40
N CYS A 167 1.47 10.97 -1.30
CA CYS A 167 1.86 10.31 -0.05
C CYS A 167 3.12 10.95 0.56
N ALA A 168 4.14 11.25 -0.25
CA ALA A 168 5.36 11.90 0.21
C ALA A 168 5.12 13.27 0.82
N ARG A 169 4.11 14.03 0.35
CA ARG A 169 3.72 15.32 0.93
C ARG A 169 2.98 15.17 2.26
N LEU A 170 2.19 14.10 2.41
CA LEU A 170 1.41 13.84 3.64
C LEU A 170 2.28 13.24 4.76
N LEU A 171 3.29 12.46 4.43
CA LEU A 171 4.19 11.84 5.40
C LEU A 171 4.91 12.88 6.27
N ALA A 172 5.05 12.58 7.55
CA ALA A 172 5.89 13.32 8.49
C ALA A 172 7.39 13.15 8.14
N PRO A 173 8.26 14.08 8.53
CA PRO A 173 9.71 13.88 8.41
C PRO A 173 10.15 12.60 9.14
N GLY A 174 10.74 11.67 8.40
CA GLY A 174 11.13 10.35 8.91
C GLY A 174 10.04 9.29 8.91
N GLY A 175 8.82 9.62 8.48
CA GLY A 175 7.72 8.67 8.27
C GLY A 175 8.01 7.69 7.13
N TYR A 176 7.26 6.60 7.09
CA TYR A 176 7.46 5.51 6.15
C TYR A 176 6.30 5.39 5.17
N LEU A 177 6.64 5.08 3.92
CA LEU A 177 5.70 4.52 2.95
C LEU A 177 6.05 3.05 2.79
N VAL A 178 5.07 2.19 2.95
CA VAL A 178 5.21 0.74 2.71
C VAL A 178 4.10 0.30 1.76
N TRP A 179 4.51 -0.21 0.60
CA TRP A 179 3.60 -0.76 -0.39
C TRP A 179 3.77 -2.27 -0.48
N ASN A 180 2.67 -3.00 -0.39
CA ASN A 180 2.62 -4.41 -0.72
C ASN A 180 2.36 -4.54 -2.22
N VAL A 181 3.30 -5.10 -2.94
CA VAL A 181 3.24 -5.31 -4.38
C VAL A 181 3.73 -6.70 -4.75
N ALA A 182 3.20 -7.25 -5.82
CA ALA A 182 3.55 -8.57 -6.28
C ALA A 182 3.92 -8.59 -7.76
N ASP A 183 4.83 -9.49 -8.13
CA ASP A 183 5.02 -9.89 -9.52
C ASP A 183 3.99 -10.96 -9.89
N SER A 184 3.41 -10.87 -11.07
CA SER A 184 2.40 -11.81 -11.57
C SER A 184 2.80 -12.41 -12.91
N GLU A 185 2.24 -13.59 -13.23
CA GLU A 185 2.38 -14.22 -14.53
C GLU A 185 0.98 -14.43 -15.15
N HIS A 186 0.75 -13.83 -16.29
CA HIS A 186 -0.48 -14.00 -17.03
C HIS A 186 -0.20 -14.35 -18.51
N ALA A 187 -0.85 -15.38 -19.03
CA ALA A 187 -0.72 -15.81 -20.43
C ALA A 187 0.75 -16.01 -20.90
N GLY A 188 1.65 -16.44 -20.00
CA GLY A 188 3.07 -16.66 -20.29
C GLY A 188 3.92 -15.38 -20.32
N SER A 189 3.38 -14.25 -19.87
CA SER A 189 4.11 -12.98 -19.69
C SER A 189 4.20 -12.68 -18.19
N THR A 190 5.40 -12.30 -17.72
CA THR A 190 5.64 -11.92 -16.33
C THR A 190 5.66 -10.40 -16.20
N THR A 191 4.78 -9.84 -15.37
CA THR A 191 4.84 -8.44 -14.94
C THR A 191 5.73 -8.32 -13.71
N ARG A 192 6.77 -7.49 -13.79
CA ARG A 192 7.75 -7.29 -12.70
C ARG A 192 7.45 -6.02 -11.91
N LEU A 193 6.27 -5.97 -11.33
CA LEU A 193 5.74 -4.80 -10.65
C LEU A 193 6.58 -4.41 -9.43
N ILE A 194 7.18 -5.37 -8.72
CA ILE A 194 8.07 -5.10 -7.58
C ILE A 194 9.23 -4.19 -7.99
N ARG A 195 9.94 -4.54 -9.09
CA ARG A 195 11.05 -3.74 -9.60
C ARG A 195 10.58 -2.37 -10.06
N ASP A 196 9.53 -2.34 -10.86
CA ASP A 196 9.06 -1.14 -11.53
C ASP A 196 8.49 -0.13 -10.51
N CYS A 197 7.80 -0.60 -9.46
CA CYS A 197 7.39 0.23 -8.33
C CYS A 197 8.58 0.79 -7.54
N VAL A 198 9.64 0.02 -7.30
CA VAL A 198 10.84 0.55 -6.63
C VAL A 198 11.40 1.75 -7.41
N GLU A 199 11.50 1.64 -8.73
CA GLU A 199 12.01 2.73 -9.58
C GLU A 199 11.12 3.97 -9.52
N VAL A 200 9.81 3.80 -9.61
CA VAL A 200 8.84 4.90 -9.56
C VAL A 200 8.83 5.57 -8.18
N LEU A 201 8.75 4.80 -7.10
CA LEU A 201 8.66 5.32 -5.73
C LEU A 201 9.96 6.03 -5.30
N ALA A 202 11.13 5.56 -5.79
CA ALA A 202 12.42 6.16 -5.49
C ALA A 202 12.59 7.58 -6.04
N THR A 203 11.73 8.02 -6.94
CA THR A 203 11.72 9.41 -7.43
C THR A 203 11.19 10.40 -6.40
N HIS A 204 10.43 9.94 -5.41
CA HIS A 204 9.75 10.76 -4.41
C HIS A 204 10.24 10.53 -2.98
N LEU A 205 10.70 9.33 -2.65
CA LEU A 205 11.08 8.89 -1.32
C LEU A 205 12.37 8.06 -1.36
N THR A 206 13.05 7.94 -0.23
CA THR A 206 14.30 7.18 -0.14
C THR A 206 14.00 5.70 0.13
N PRO A 207 14.33 4.77 -0.77
CA PRO A 207 14.21 3.34 -0.50
C PRO A 207 15.08 2.93 0.70
N VAL A 208 14.51 2.17 1.63
CA VAL A 208 15.21 1.67 2.82
C VAL A 208 15.28 0.15 2.87
N GLY A 209 14.44 -0.55 2.11
CA GLY A 209 14.51 -2.00 1.98
C GLY A 209 13.32 -2.63 1.29
N ILE A 210 13.49 -3.91 0.98
CA ILE A 210 12.44 -4.78 0.44
C ILE A 210 12.34 -5.97 1.38
N THR A 211 11.13 -6.24 1.87
CA THR A 211 10.79 -7.42 2.66
C THR A 211 10.09 -8.42 1.77
N ARG A 212 10.60 -9.64 1.67
CA ARG A 212 9.93 -10.70 0.93
C ARG A 212 8.79 -11.27 1.74
N ILE A 213 7.64 -11.50 1.11
CA ILE A 213 6.56 -12.28 1.70
C ILE A 213 6.67 -13.71 1.14
N GLU A 214 7.03 -14.64 2.01
CA GLU A 214 7.16 -16.07 1.67
C GLU A 214 5.87 -16.80 2.00
N TRP A 215 5.17 -17.24 0.97
CA TRP A 215 3.93 -17.98 1.06
C TRP A 215 4.17 -19.49 1.07
N ASP A 216 3.41 -20.23 1.86
CA ASP A 216 3.31 -21.69 1.75
C ASP A 216 2.68 -22.09 0.40
N ARG A 217 1.79 -21.27 -0.13
CA ARG A 217 1.23 -21.33 -1.49
C ARG A 217 0.87 -19.92 -1.93
N LEU A 218 1.45 -19.45 -3.03
CA LEU A 218 1.14 -18.13 -3.59
C LEU A 218 -0.34 -18.05 -4.01
N PRO A 219 -1.00 -16.93 -3.70
CA PRO A 219 -2.34 -16.64 -4.20
C PRO A 219 -2.33 -16.41 -5.73
N HIS A 220 -3.38 -16.83 -6.40
CA HIS A 220 -3.64 -16.56 -7.82
C HIS A 220 -2.42 -16.84 -8.73
N ASP A 221 -2.14 -15.94 -9.64
CA ASP A 221 -1.05 -15.94 -10.65
C ASP A 221 0.20 -15.22 -10.13
N LEU A 222 0.31 -15.00 -8.82
CA LEU A 222 1.49 -14.36 -8.24
C LEU A 222 2.71 -15.27 -8.35
N VAL A 223 3.85 -14.69 -8.72
CA VAL A 223 5.15 -15.40 -8.76
C VAL A 223 6.12 -14.88 -7.71
N ALA A 224 5.89 -13.68 -7.17
CA ALA A 224 6.59 -13.12 -6.03
C ALA A 224 5.72 -12.09 -5.32
N ASP A 225 5.94 -11.88 -4.02
CA ASP A 225 5.21 -10.89 -3.22
C ASP A 225 6.17 -10.19 -2.25
N ALA A 226 6.04 -8.88 -2.10
CA ALA A 226 6.97 -8.08 -1.30
C ALA A 226 6.34 -6.82 -0.70
N LEU A 227 6.96 -6.34 0.38
CA LEU A 227 6.75 -5.01 0.94
C LEU A 227 7.92 -4.11 0.52
N LEU A 228 7.61 -3.02 -0.15
CA LEU A 228 8.58 -1.99 -0.51
C LEU A 228 8.55 -0.91 0.56
N ALA A 229 9.63 -0.76 1.31
CA ALA A 229 9.74 0.24 2.37
C ALA A 229 10.59 1.43 1.90
N LEU A 230 10.01 2.62 1.98
CA LEU A 230 10.65 3.89 1.67
C LEU A 230 10.48 4.86 2.83
N ARG A 231 11.32 5.88 2.91
CA ARG A 231 11.32 6.88 3.97
C ARG A 231 11.32 8.29 3.41
N ARG A 232 10.55 9.16 4.05
CA ARG A 232 10.60 10.60 3.81
C ARG A 232 11.84 11.26 4.40
#